data_a1badea1aa82d852940887f1001a2a91
#
_entry.id   a1badea1aa82d852940887f1001a2a91
#
_cell.length_a   1.000
_cell.length_b   1.000
_cell.length_c   1.000
_cell.angle_alpha   90.00
_cell.angle_beta   90.00
_cell.angle_gamma   90.00
#
_symmetry.space_group_name_H-M   'P 1'
#
loop_
_entity.id
_entity.type
_entity.pdbx_description
1 polymer ?
#
loop_
_entity_poly.entity_id
_entity_poly.type
_entity_poly.pdbx_seq_one_letter_code
_entity_poly.pdbx_strand_id
1 'polypeptide(L)'
;MPWREVSAVDQRREFVRLAMQEGANRRELCRRFGIHWTTGYKWLERWAAGGDLADLSRRPHDSPRQTSAACEAQVLAVRDAHPAWGARKIASSMERSGQHAPAVSTIHEILRRHGRIKPAAGGPPATLRFEMPAPNMLWQMDFKGWVRLGNDVRCHPLTVVDDHSRYDLCLQACADQRGETVQDRLQTTFRHYGLPDTIFVDNGSPWSDSSGERWTWFSVWLLKLGIRVIRSRPYHPQSRGKNERFHRTLDDEVFALRPLRDLAEAQRAFDSWREVYNFERPHESLGQLVPADRYQPSRRSLPDRLPAPEYDERDIVRSVSKTKAYVSFKGRLWKVPQAFAGERLAIRPLSADGKYGVFFAAHQVATIDLTGGESVGHVSEHVSTMSPG
;
A
#
# COMPACT_ATOMS: atom_id res chain seq x y z
N MET A 1 -36.19 18.58 -40.87
CA MET A 1 -36.75 17.86 -39.70
C MET A 1 -36.00 16.57 -39.59
N PRO A 2 -35.27 16.30 -38.52
CA PRO A 2 -34.62 15.01 -38.34
C PRO A 2 -35.70 13.95 -38.15
N TRP A 3 -35.50 12.81 -38.78
CA TRP A 3 -36.37 11.65 -38.62
C TRP A 3 -36.30 11.20 -37.17
N ARG A 4 -37.43 10.96 -36.49
CA ARG A 4 -37.44 10.37 -35.15
C ARG A 4 -37.16 8.88 -35.28
N GLU A 5 -36.17 8.38 -34.54
CA GLU A 5 -36.01 6.95 -34.31
C GLU A 5 -37.29 6.43 -33.63
N VAL A 6 -37.98 5.49 -34.27
CA VAL A 6 -39.16 4.86 -33.72
C VAL A 6 -38.76 3.58 -33.05
N SER A 7 -38.97 3.48 -31.73
CA SER A 7 -38.66 2.26 -30.97
C SER A 7 -39.57 1.08 -31.41
N ALA A 8 -39.08 -0.15 -31.24
CA ALA A 8 -39.88 -1.34 -31.50
C ALA A 8 -41.17 -1.38 -30.69
N VAL A 9 -41.18 -0.78 -29.49
CA VAL A 9 -42.39 -0.67 -28.64
C VAL A 9 -43.39 0.33 -29.25
N ASP A 10 -42.91 1.45 -29.80
CA ASP A 10 -43.78 2.43 -30.45
C ASP A 10 -44.41 1.89 -31.72
N GLN A 11 -43.64 1.12 -32.51
CA GLN A 11 -44.21 0.41 -33.67
C GLN A 11 -45.26 -0.62 -33.29
N ARG A 12 -45.08 -1.35 -32.19
CA ARG A 12 -46.07 -2.29 -31.66
C ARG A 12 -47.33 -1.56 -31.17
N ARG A 13 -47.18 -0.43 -30.50
CA ARG A 13 -48.31 0.40 -30.06
C ARG A 13 -49.12 0.91 -31.25
N GLU A 14 -48.42 1.40 -32.28
CA GLU A 14 -49.09 1.89 -33.48
C GLU A 14 -49.76 0.76 -34.25
N PHE A 15 -49.14 -0.43 -34.38
CA PHE A 15 -49.77 -1.61 -34.96
C PHE A 15 -51.07 -1.98 -34.20
N VAL A 16 -51.02 -2.07 -32.87
CA VAL A 16 -52.18 -2.42 -32.05
C VAL A 16 -53.28 -1.37 -32.21
N ARG A 17 -52.92 -0.07 -32.15
CA ARG A 17 -53.89 1.04 -32.33
C ARG A 17 -54.61 0.94 -33.64
N LEU A 18 -53.91 0.66 -34.75
CA LEU A 18 -54.55 0.49 -36.07
C LEU A 18 -55.35 -0.80 -36.18
N ALA A 19 -54.91 -1.88 -35.61
CA ALA A 19 -55.55 -3.20 -35.67
C ALA A 19 -56.81 -3.29 -34.79
N MET A 20 -57.02 -2.37 -33.86
CA MET A 20 -58.19 -2.28 -32.99
C MET A 20 -59.28 -1.36 -33.55
N GLN A 21 -59.04 -0.69 -34.70
CA GLN A 21 -60.05 0.10 -35.38
C GLN A 21 -61.15 -0.79 -36.01
N GLU A 22 -62.36 -0.30 -36.01
CA GLU A 22 -63.49 -1.02 -36.62
C GLU A 22 -63.27 -1.24 -38.12
N GLY A 23 -63.45 -2.50 -38.61
CA GLY A 23 -63.19 -2.87 -40.01
C GLY A 23 -61.69 -3.08 -40.39
N ALA A 24 -60.75 -3.02 -39.45
CA ALA A 24 -59.34 -3.15 -39.76
C ALA A 24 -58.96 -4.53 -40.32
N ASN A 25 -58.32 -4.56 -41.48
CA ASN A 25 -57.76 -5.79 -42.03
C ASN A 25 -56.39 -6.10 -41.34
N ARG A 26 -56.47 -6.89 -40.29
CA ARG A 26 -55.31 -7.25 -39.46
C ARG A 26 -54.18 -7.98 -40.24
N ARG A 27 -54.53 -8.82 -41.26
CA ARG A 27 -53.52 -9.50 -42.09
C ARG A 27 -52.77 -8.50 -42.98
N GLU A 28 -53.47 -7.53 -43.53
CA GLU A 28 -52.84 -6.50 -44.36
C GLU A 28 -51.93 -5.56 -43.48
N LEU A 29 -52.37 -5.22 -42.27
CA LEU A 29 -51.56 -4.49 -41.34
C LEU A 29 -50.26 -5.26 -40.98
N CYS A 30 -50.33 -6.57 -40.76
CA CYS A 30 -49.13 -7.38 -40.53
C CYS A 30 -48.13 -7.26 -41.68
N ARG A 31 -48.61 -7.34 -42.95
CA ARG A 31 -47.79 -7.16 -44.16
C ARG A 31 -47.15 -5.76 -44.19
N ARG A 32 -47.94 -4.73 -43.91
CA ARG A 32 -47.47 -3.33 -43.88
C ARG A 32 -46.40 -3.10 -42.84
N PHE A 33 -46.50 -3.70 -41.65
CA PHE A 33 -45.50 -3.61 -40.57
C PHE A 33 -44.36 -4.62 -40.72
N GLY A 34 -44.32 -5.45 -41.79
CA GLY A 34 -43.26 -6.42 -42.03
C GLY A 34 -43.22 -7.56 -41.02
N ILE A 35 -44.33 -7.87 -40.35
CA ILE A 35 -44.40 -8.93 -39.32
C ILE A 35 -45.30 -10.11 -39.80
N HIS A 36 -44.92 -11.28 -39.31
CA HIS A 36 -45.79 -12.46 -39.56
C HIS A 36 -47.08 -12.33 -38.81
N TRP A 37 -48.18 -12.86 -39.36
CA TRP A 37 -49.52 -12.70 -38.75
C TRP A 37 -49.59 -13.27 -37.32
N THR A 38 -48.91 -14.38 -37.01
CA THR A 38 -48.81 -14.94 -35.65
C THR A 38 -48.21 -13.95 -34.66
N THR A 39 -47.21 -13.18 -35.08
CA THR A 39 -46.58 -12.12 -34.27
C THR A 39 -47.55 -11.00 -34.03
N GLY A 40 -48.29 -10.60 -35.05
CA GLY A 40 -49.33 -9.54 -34.92
C GLY A 40 -50.42 -9.93 -33.92
N TYR A 41 -50.98 -11.16 -34.08
CA TYR A 41 -52.02 -11.64 -33.15
C TYR A 41 -51.49 -11.82 -31.73
N LYS A 42 -50.24 -12.27 -31.53
CA LYS A 42 -49.62 -12.34 -30.21
C LYS A 42 -49.59 -10.96 -29.51
N TRP A 43 -49.32 -9.88 -30.24
CA TRP A 43 -49.30 -8.54 -29.64
C TRP A 43 -50.73 -8.02 -29.35
N LEU A 44 -51.74 -8.38 -30.16
CA LEU A 44 -53.13 -8.03 -29.91
C LEU A 44 -53.67 -8.78 -28.68
N GLU A 45 -53.41 -10.06 -28.54
CA GLU A 45 -53.83 -10.85 -27.37
C GLU A 45 -53.17 -10.29 -26.09
N ARG A 46 -51.90 -9.96 -26.17
CA ARG A 46 -51.17 -9.41 -25.02
C ARG A 46 -51.70 -8.05 -24.60
N TRP A 47 -52.05 -7.20 -25.56
CA TRP A 47 -52.67 -5.92 -25.30
C TRP A 47 -54.06 -6.08 -24.71
N ALA A 48 -54.88 -6.98 -25.24
CA ALA A 48 -56.23 -7.29 -24.75
C ALA A 48 -56.21 -7.82 -23.31
N ALA A 49 -55.13 -8.53 -22.94
CA ALA A 49 -54.90 -9.00 -21.57
C ALA A 49 -54.31 -7.92 -20.64
N GLY A 50 -54.23 -6.66 -21.08
CA GLY A 50 -53.65 -5.55 -20.27
C GLY A 50 -52.14 -5.58 -20.12
N GLY A 51 -51.41 -6.37 -20.92
CA GLY A 51 -49.94 -6.48 -20.84
C GLY A 51 -49.22 -5.38 -21.61
N ASP A 52 -48.02 -5.02 -21.13
CA ASP A 52 -47.11 -4.10 -21.83
C ASP A 52 -46.62 -4.70 -23.14
N LEU A 53 -46.37 -3.85 -24.15
CA LEU A 53 -45.84 -4.21 -25.47
C LEU A 53 -44.30 -4.25 -25.53
N ALA A 54 -43.64 -4.03 -24.39
CA ALA A 54 -42.19 -4.24 -24.25
C ALA A 54 -41.81 -5.75 -24.35
N ASP A 55 -40.60 -6.04 -24.71
CA ASP A 55 -40.15 -7.43 -24.72
C ASP A 55 -40.10 -7.98 -23.28
N LEU A 56 -40.68 -9.18 -23.09
CA LEU A 56 -40.55 -9.89 -21.84
C LEU A 56 -39.13 -10.37 -21.66
N SER A 57 -38.64 -10.43 -20.43
CA SER A 57 -37.36 -11.03 -20.10
C SER A 57 -37.30 -12.47 -20.65
N ARG A 58 -36.27 -12.78 -21.40
CA ARG A 58 -36.01 -14.15 -21.87
C ARG A 58 -35.30 -15.01 -20.81
N ARG A 59 -35.13 -14.48 -19.62
CA ARG A 59 -34.50 -15.17 -18.52
C ARG A 59 -35.39 -16.31 -18.05
N PRO A 60 -34.83 -17.52 -17.86
CA PRO A 60 -35.60 -18.62 -17.27
C PRO A 60 -36.17 -18.23 -15.91
N HIS A 61 -37.36 -18.67 -15.59
CA HIS A 61 -38.02 -18.43 -14.31
C HIS A 61 -37.28 -19.18 -13.19
N ASP A 62 -36.76 -20.37 -13.50
CA ASP A 62 -35.91 -21.17 -12.63
C ASP A 62 -34.51 -21.36 -13.22
N SER A 63 -33.49 -21.14 -12.40
CA SER A 63 -32.08 -21.36 -12.74
C SER A 63 -31.48 -22.32 -11.72
N PRO A 64 -31.41 -23.65 -12.00
CA PRO A 64 -30.92 -24.64 -11.05
C PRO A 64 -29.49 -24.40 -10.56
N ARG A 65 -28.71 -23.57 -11.30
CA ARG A 65 -27.36 -23.18 -10.98
C ARG A 65 -27.25 -21.77 -10.35
N GLN A 66 -28.37 -21.18 -9.96
CA GLN A 66 -28.36 -19.88 -9.29
C GLN A 66 -27.76 -20.02 -7.90
N THR A 67 -26.85 -19.11 -7.54
CA THR A 67 -26.32 -19.02 -6.18
C THR A 67 -27.48 -18.82 -5.19
N SER A 68 -27.49 -19.57 -4.10
CA SER A 68 -28.54 -19.49 -3.08
C SER A 68 -28.57 -18.10 -2.43
N ALA A 69 -29.75 -17.67 -2.01
CA ALA A 69 -29.89 -16.38 -1.30
C ALA A 69 -29.03 -16.31 -0.03
N ALA A 70 -28.83 -17.43 0.66
CA ALA A 70 -27.96 -17.52 1.82
C ALA A 70 -26.49 -17.23 1.46
N CYS A 71 -26.00 -17.80 0.36
CA CYS A 71 -24.63 -17.54 -0.12
C CYS A 71 -24.46 -16.09 -0.62
N GLU A 72 -25.46 -15.52 -1.29
CA GLU A 72 -25.45 -14.10 -1.67
C GLU A 72 -25.37 -13.20 -0.43
N ALA A 73 -26.16 -13.50 0.60
CA ALA A 73 -26.15 -12.75 1.87
C ALA A 73 -24.76 -12.80 2.55
N GLN A 74 -24.10 -13.96 2.54
CA GLN A 74 -22.72 -14.09 3.07
C GLN A 74 -21.72 -13.22 2.30
N VAL A 75 -21.76 -13.24 0.96
CA VAL A 75 -20.92 -12.37 0.11
C VAL A 75 -21.13 -10.89 0.43
N LEU A 76 -22.40 -10.47 0.57
CA LEU A 76 -22.75 -9.10 0.90
C LEU A 76 -22.31 -8.72 2.31
N ALA A 77 -22.45 -9.61 3.29
CA ALA A 77 -21.99 -9.37 4.66
C ALA A 77 -20.50 -9.10 4.72
N VAL A 78 -19.67 -9.89 4.02
CA VAL A 78 -18.21 -9.64 3.93
C VAL A 78 -17.93 -8.30 3.24
N ARG A 79 -18.66 -7.98 2.18
CA ARG A 79 -18.51 -6.69 1.47
C ARG A 79 -18.88 -5.50 2.33
N ASP A 80 -19.96 -5.61 3.11
CA ASP A 80 -20.44 -4.52 3.96
C ASP A 80 -19.53 -4.32 5.18
N ALA A 81 -18.92 -5.39 5.70
CA ALA A 81 -17.86 -5.30 6.71
C ALA A 81 -16.57 -4.69 6.16
N HIS A 82 -16.24 -4.95 4.90
CA HIS A 82 -15.01 -4.50 4.24
C HIS A 82 -15.30 -3.83 2.88
N PRO A 83 -15.77 -2.57 2.87
CA PRO A 83 -16.27 -1.90 1.66
C PRO A 83 -15.25 -1.73 0.53
N ALA A 84 -13.96 -1.82 0.81
CA ALA A 84 -12.88 -1.74 -0.18
C ALA A 84 -12.46 -3.11 -0.78
N TRP A 85 -12.99 -4.24 -0.27
CA TRP A 85 -12.57 -5.55 -0.75
C TRP A 85 -13.30 -5.94 -2.04
N GLY A 86 -12.53 -6.30 -3.07
CA GLY A 86 -13.06 -6.83 -4.33
C GLY A 86 -13.34 -8.33 -4.25
N ALA A 87 -13.96 -8.86 -5.31
CA ALA A 87 -14.43 -10.25 -5.38
C ALA A 87 -13.36 -11.31 -5.03
N ARG A 88 -12.09 -11.11 -5.44
CA ARG A 88 -10.99 -12.05 -5.11
C ARG A 88 -10.70 -12.13 -3.62
N LYS A 89 -10.69 -10.97 -2.93
CA LYS A 89 -10.46 -10.94 -1.48
C LYS A 89 -11.64 -11.54 -0.72
N ILE A 90 -12.86 -11.25 -1.15
CA ILE A 90 -14.07 -11.82 -0.55
C ILE A 90 -14.06 -13.34 -0.67
N ALA A 91 -13.75 -13.89 -1.86
CA ALA A 91 -13.63 -15.33 -2.06
C ALA A 91 -12.62 -15.95 -1.09
N SER A 92 -11.39 -15.42 -1.05
CA SER A 92 -10.33 -15.92 -0.18
C SER A 92 -10.67 -15.79 1.31
N SER A 93 -11.31 -14.69 1.72
CA SER A 93 -11.77 -14.50 3.10
C SER A 93 -12.83 -15.52 3.51
N MET A 94 -13.80 -15.81 2.64
CA MET A 94 -14.81 -16.84 2.87
C MET A 94 -14.19 -18.22 3.02
N GLU A 95 -13.25 -18.59 2.11
CA GLU A 95 -12.53 -19.86 2.17
C GLU A 95 -11.73 -20.01 3.46
N ARG A 96 -11.02 -18.96 3.90
CA ARG A 96 -10.29 -18.96 5.18
C ARG A 96 -11.20 -19.13 6.38
N SER A 97 -12.42 -18.63 6.31
CA SER A 97 -13.44 -18.80 7.37
C SER A 97 -14.15 -20.17 7.29
N GLY A 98 -13.72 -21.07 6.41
CA GLY A 98 -14.36 -22.39 6.20
C GLY A 98 -15.71 -22.31 5.48
N GLN A 99 -16.05 -21.19 4.88
CA GLN A 99 -17.27 -21.01 4.11
C GLN A 99 -17.05 -21.36 2.65
N HIS A 100 -18.08 -21.90 2.00
CA HIS A 100 -18.03 -22.13 0.56
C HIS A 100 -18.09 -20.81 -0.21
N ALA A 101 -17.01 -20.45 -0.93
CA ALA A 101 -16.97 -19.27 -1.75
C ALA A 101 -17.45 -19.59 -3.17
N PRO A 102 -18.39 -18.81 -3.74
CA PRO A 102 -18.69 -18.89 -5.16
C PRO A 102 -17.48 -18.47 -6.01
N ALA A 103 -17.50 -18.82 -7.31
CA ALA A 103 -16.48 -18.35 -8.24
C ALA A 103 -16.35 -16.82 -8.19
N VAL A 104 -15.13 -16.29 -8.36
CA VAL A 104 -14.84 -14.84 -8.30
C VAL A 104 -15.74 -14.02 -9.25
N SER A 105 -16.02 -14.56 -10.45
CA SER A 105 -16.95 -13.94 -11.40
C SER A 105 -18.38 -13.86 -10.86
N THR A 106 -18.83 -14.91 -10.17
CA THR A 106 -20.17 -14.94 -9.52
C THR A 106 -20.23 -13.90 -8.40
N ILE A 107 -19.21 -13.82 -7.54
CA ILE A 107 -19.12 -12.79 -6.50
C ILE A 107 -19.17 -11.39 -7.13
N HIS A 108 -18.40 -11.16 -8.21
CA HIS A 108 -18.42 -9.88 -8.91
C HIS A 108 -19.84 -9.53 -9.41
N GLU A 109 -20.56 -10.49 -9.99
CA GLU A 109 -21.94 -10.28 -10.47
C GLU A 109 -22.92 -10.05 -9.32
N ILE A 110 -22.75 -10.71 -8.18
CA ILE A 110 -23.53 -10.43 -6.95
C ILE A 110 -23.33 -8.98 -6.54
N LEU A 111 -22.07 -8.55 -6.39
CA LEU A 111 -21.72 -7.18 -6.01
C LEU A 111 -22.27 -6.14 -7.01
N ARG A 112 -22.21 -6.43 -8.31
CA ARG A 112 -22.74 -5.56 -9.37
C ARG A 112 -24.25 -5.41 -9.27
N ARG A 113 -24.99 -6.51 -9.11
CA ARG A 113 -26.47 -6.49 -8.98
C ARG A 113 -26.92 -5.67 -7.77
N HIS A 114 -26.16 -5.74 -6.67
CA HIS A 114 -26.48 -5.02 -5.44
C HIS A 114 -25.86 -3.62 -5.37
N GLY A 115 -25.31 -3.08 -6.49
CA GLY A 115 -24.77 -1.73 -6.56
C GLY A 115 -23.52 -1.52 -5.68
N ARG A 116 -22.80 -2.60 -5.35
CA ARG A 116 -21.60 -2.57 -4.48
C ARG A 116 -20.28 -2.39 -5.24
N ILE A 117 -20.31 -2.16 -6.57
CA ILE A 117 -19.12 -1.91 -7.39
C ILE A 117 -19.06 -0.44 -7.74
N LYS A 118 -17.96 0.22 -7.36
CA LYS A 118 -17.61 1.55 -7.86
C LYS A 118 -16.86 1.39 -9.19
N PRO A 119 -17.02 2.29 -10.17
CA PRO A 119 -16.18 2.30 -11.36
C PRO A 119 -14.71 2.35 -10.97
N ALA A 120 -13.91 1.43 -11.51
CA ALA A 120 -12.49 1.39 -11.22
C ALA A 120 -11.78 2.52 -11.95
N ALA A 121 -11.07 3.38 -11.22
CA ALA A 121 -10.01 4.19 -11.81
C ALA A 121 -8.83 3.25 -12.09
N GLY A 122 -8.67 2.83 -13.35
CA GLY A 122 -7.60 1.95 -13.79
C GLY A 122 -6.25 2.64 -13.63
N GLY A 123 -5.33 2.02 -12.89
CA GLY A 123 -3.92 2.40 -12.87
C GLY A 123 -3.08 1.38 -13.63
N PRO A 124 -1.91 1.78 -14.16
CA PRO A 124 -1.03 0.86 -14.86
C PRO A 124 -0.57 -0.28 -13.94
N PRO A 125 -0.41 -1.51 -14.48
CA PRO A 125 0.12 -2.63 -13.69
C PRO A 125 1.57 -2.37 -13.29
N ALA A 126 1.96 -2.80 -12.06
CA ALA A 126 3.34 -2.73 -11.62
C ALA A 126 4.23 -3.64 -12.47
N THR A 127 5.28 -3.08 -13.09
CA THR A 127 6.13 -3.76 -14.06
C THR A 127 7.29 -4.57 -13.44
N LEU A 128 7.70 -4.25 -12.21
CA LEU A 128 8.78 -4.95 -11.49
C LEU A 128 8.35 -5.24 -10.04
N ARG A 129 8.52 -6.49 -9.62
CA ARG A 129 8.28 -6.91 -8.24
C ARG A 129 9.63 -7.19 -7.58
N PHE A 130 9.99 -6.33 -6.63
CA PHE A 130 11.08 -6.60 -5.69
C PHE A 130 10.47 -7.13 -4.38
N GLU A 131 11.05 -8.16 -3.81
CA GLU A 131 10.64 -8.73 -2.52
C GLU A 131 11.85 -9.36 -1.84
N MET A 132 12.07 -9.05 -0.56
CA MET A 132 13.12 -9.72 0.22
C MET A 132 12.79 -11.20 0.42
N PRO A 133 13.80 -12.09 0.45
CA PRO A 133 13.57 -13.53 0.55
C PRO A 133 13.01 -13.98 1.90
N ALA A 134 13.20 -13.20 2.97
CA ALA A 134 12.72 -13.54 4.32
C ALA A 134 12.24 -12.30 5.10
N PRO A 135 11.37 -12.49 6.11
CA PRO A 135 10.93 -11.40 6.98
C PRO A 135 12.11 -10.81 7.77
N ASN A 136 11.96 -9.56 8.18
CA ASN A 136 12.93 -8.77 8.94
C ASN A 136 14.26 -8.46 8.23
N MET A 137 14.47 -8.88 7.00
CA MET A 137 15.62 -8.45 6.22
C MET A 137 15.53 -6.97 5.83
N LEU A 138 14.33 -6.50 5.57
CA LEU A 138 14.06 -5.10 5.22
C LEU A 138 12.69 -4.66 5.75
N TRP A 139 12.69 -3.62 6.57
CA TRP A 139 11.46 -2.90 6.91
C TRP A 139 11.39 -1.60 6.13
N GLN A 140 10.25 -1.30 5.55
CA GLN A 140 9.98 -0.04 4.88
C GLN A 140 9.28 0.89 5.86
N MET A 141 9.87 2.05 6.14
CA MET A 141 9.35 3.04 7.07
C MET A 141 9.10 4.36 6.35
N ASP A 142 7.92 4.92 6.55
CA ASP A 142 7.52 6.17 5.92
C ASP A 142 6.42 6.87 6.70
N PHE A 143 6.31 8.19 6.51
CA PHE A 143 5.11 8.95 6.88
C PHE A 143 4.17 9.03 5.68
N LYS A 144 2.91 8.69 5.88
CA LYS A 144 1.88 8.84 4.83
C LYS A 144 1.67 10.29 4.36
N GLY A 145 2.27 11.25 5.03
CA GLY A 145 1.95 12.65 4.93
C GLY A 145 1.13 13.08 6.14
N TRP A 146 0.08 13.91 5.94
CA TRP A 146 -0.79 14.30 7.05
C TRP A 146 -2.27 14.28 6.66
N VAL A 147 -3.12 14.06 7.65
CA VAL A 147 -4.57 14.13 7.53
C VAL A 147 -5.09 15.08 8.60
N ARG A 148 -6.03 15.96 8.25
CA ARG A 148 -6.70 16.86 9.22
C ARG A 148 -7.75 16.06 9.98
N LEU A 149 -7.70 16.15 11.29
CA LEU A 149 -8.69 15.57 12.20
C LEU A 149 -9.84 16.54 12.49
N GLY A 150 -10.92 16.04 13.08
CA GLY A 150 -12.09 16.86 13.40
C GLY A 150 -11.85 17.99 14.39
N ASN A 151 -10.80 17.89 15.21
CA ASN A 151 -10.34 18.93 16.13
C ASN A 151 -9.26 19.86 15.52
N ASP A 152 -9.14 19.91 14.19
CA ASP A 152 -8.17 20.67 13.42
C ASP A 152 -6.68 20.30 13.62
N VAL A 153 -6.38 19.31 14.44
CA VAL A 153 -5.02 18.78 14.59
C VAL A 153 -4.62 17.97 13.35
N ARG A 154 -3.35 18.07 12.96
CA ARG A 154 -2.78 17.22 11.91
C ARG A 154 -2.34 15.87 12.49
N CYS A 155 -2.81 14.80 11.91
CA CYS A 155 -2.31 13.46 12.16
C CYS A 155 -1.28 13.11 11.08
N HIS A 156 -0.10 12.68 11.49
CA HIS A 156 0.97 12.18 10.63
C HIS A 156 1.10 10.67 10.84
N PRO A 157 0.44 9.82 10.03
CA PRO A 157 0.55 8.37 10.20
C PRO A 157 1.97 7.90 9.89
N LEU A 158 2.67 7.39 10.92
CA LEU A 158 3.93 6.68 10.77
C LEU A 158 3.65 5.22 10.48
N THR A 159 4.24 4.68 9.43
CA THR A 159 4.05 3.30 8.97
C THR A 159 5.38 2.56 8.92
N VAL A 160 5.40 1.32 9.41
CA VAL A 160 6.54 0.41 9.28
C VAL A 160 6.03 -0.94 8.81
N VAL A 161 6.42 -1.35 7.61
CA VAL A 161 5.93 -2.56 6.96
C VAL A 161 7.11 -3.47 6.61
N ASP A 162 6.98 -4.76 6.92
CA ASP A 162 7.95 -5.78 6.49
C ASP A 162 7.87 -6.01 4.98
N ASP A 163 9.02 -5.95 4.30
CA ASP A 163 9.09 -6.04 2.85
C ASP A 163 8.68 -7.40 2.30
N HIS A 164 9.00 -8.49 3.00
CA HIS A 164 8.70 -9.86 2.59
C HIS A 164 7.23 -10.21 2.78
N SER A 165 6.74 -10.03 4.00
CA SER A 165 5.40 -10.48 4.42
C SER A 165 4.30 -9.45 4.19
N ARG A 166 4.65 -8.17 3.98
CA ARG A 166 3.74 -7.02 4.01
C ARG A 166 3.12 -6.78 5.40
N TYR A 167 3.63 -7.43 6.44
CA TYR A 167 3.13 -7.28 7.80
C TYR A 167 3.32 -5.85 8.29
N ASP A 168 2.25 -5.24 8.77
CA ASP A 168 2.29 -3.92 9.38
C ASP A 168 2.76 -4.02 10.82
N LEU A 169 4.01 -3.58 11.05
CA LEU A 169 4.69 -3.62 12.35
C LEU A 169 4.35 -2.42 13.21
N CYS A 170 4.08 -1.28 12.57
CA CYS A 170 3.81 -0.03 13.24
C CYS A 170 2.92 0.86 12.38
N LEU A 171 1.77 1.20 12.91
CA LEU A 171 0.90 2.23 12.36
C LEU A 171 0.50 3.17 13.50
N GLN A 172 1.11 4.36 13.54
CA GLN A 172 0.95 5.30 14.65
C GLN A 172 0.40 6.65 14.20
N ALA A 173 -0.59 7.14 14.93
CA ALA A 173 -1.14 8.48 14.78
C ALA A 173 -0.24 9.49 15.48
N CYS A 174 0.76 10.04 14.78
CA CYS A 174 1.71 10.99 15.33
C CYS A 174 1.20 12.43 15.18
N ALA A 175 1.46 13.26 16.18
CA ALA A 175 1.18 14.70 16.15
C ALA A 175 2.21 15.46 15.31
N ASP A 176 3.39 14.90 15.13
CA ASP A 176 4.53 15.48 14.41
C ASP A 176 5.35 14.41 13.70
N GLN A 177 6.38 14.85 12.96
CA GLN A 177 7.31 14.00 12.24
C GLN A 177 8.73 14.11 12.81
N ARG A 178 8.88 14.34 14.12
CA ARG A 178 10.18 14.50 14.75
C ARG A 178 10.90 13.17 14.92
N GLY A 179 12.21 13.19 14.86
CA GLY A 179 13.05 12.01 15.05
C GLY A 179 12.84 11.34 16.41
N GLU A 180 12.63 12.13 17.47
CA GLU A 180 12.37 11.64 18.83
C GLU A 180 11.05 10.88 18.91
N THR A 181 10.00 11.41 18.25
CA THR A 181 8.70 10.72 18.15
C THR A 181 8.86 9.38 17.43
N VAL A 182 9.58 9.36 16.32
CA VAL A 182 9.83 8.11 15.57
C VAL A 182 10.66 7.13 16.41
N GLN A 183 11.70 7.60 17.11
CA GLN A 183 12.53 6.75 17.95
C GLN A 183 11.71 6.05 19.05
N ASP A 184 10.84 6.78 19.73
CA ASP A 184 9.97 6.22 20.78
C ASP A 184 9.05 5.13 20.21
N ARG A 185 8.42 5.39 19.05
CA ARG A 185 7.56 4.40 18.39
C ARG A 185 8.32 3.17 17.92
N LEU A 186 9.51 3.37 17.36
CA LEU A 186 10.36 2.26 16.95
C LEU A 186 10.88 1.44 18.14
N GLN A 187 11.23 2.06 19.26
CA GLN A 187 11.61 1.31 20.46
C GLN A 187 10.51 0.37 20.92
N THR A 188 9.25 0.82 20.90
CA THR A 188 8.09 -0.02 21.20
C THR A 188 7.95 -1.15 20.18
N THR A 189 8.08 -0.84 18.89
CA THR A 189 8.02 -1.81 17.80
C THR A 189 9.15 -2.85 17.93
N PHE A 190 10.37 -2.42 18.22
CA PHE A 190 11.52 -3.30 18.39
C PHE A 190 11.41 -4.23 19.61
N ARG A 191 10.81 -3.75 20.73
CA ARG A 191 10.54 -4.61 21.89
C ARG A 191 9.57 -5.73 21.56
N HIS A 192 8.61 -5.45 20.68
CA HIS A 192 7.56 -6.42 20.33
C HIS A 192 7.99 -7.40 19.24
N TYR A 193 8.64 -6.89 18.19
CA TYR A 193 8.95 -7.67 16.98
C TYR A 193 10.43 -8.00 16.80
N GLY A 194 11.33 -7.47 17.65
CA GLY A 194 12.78 -7.54 17.47
C GLY A 194 13.32 -6.55 16.42
N LEU A 195 14.60 -6.66 16.11
CA LEU A 195 15.31 -5.74 15.24
C LEU A 195 15.40 -6.28 13.80
N PRO A 196 15.12 -5.45 12.76
CA PRO A 196 15.40 -5.83 11.38
C PRO A 196 16.90 -5.73 11.05
N ASP A 197 17.31 -6.31 9.92
CA ASP A 197 18.66 -6.11 9.39
C ASP A 197 18.81 -4.74 8.74
N THR A 198 17.74 -4.26 8.11
CA THR A 198 17.76 -3.01 7.35
C THR A 198 16.43 -2.27 7.48
N ILE A 199 16.51 -0.94 7.54
CA ILE A 199 15.35 -0.04 7.39
C ILE A 199 15.56 0.79 6.13
N PHE A 200 14.53 0.79 5.27
CA PHE A 200 14.43 1.65 4.11
C PHE A 200 13.61 2.89 4.45
N VAL A 201 14.17 4.05 4.16
CA VAL A 201 13.54 5.36 4.38
C VAL A 201 13.65 6.23 3.12
N ASP A 202 12.89 7.29 3.08
CA ASP A 202 13.06 8.32 2.05
C ASP A 202 14.22 9.29 2.35
N ASN A 203 14.34 10.35 1.55
CA ASN A 203 15.36 11.39 1.74
C ASN A 203 14.81 12.62 2.48
N GLY A 204 13.57 12.56 2.99
CA GLY A 204 12.95 13.64 3.74
C GLY A 204 13.34 13.67 5.22
N SER A 205 12.88 14.69 5.93
CA SER A 205 12.94 14.72 7.41
C SER A 205 11.98 13.68 7.99
N PRO A 206 12.33 12.98 9.10
CA PRO A 206 13.51 13.19 9.96
C PRO A 206 14.73 12.34 9.56
N TRP A 207 14.70 11.70 8.41
CA TRP A 207 15.75 10.79 7.96
C TRP A 207 16.98 11.50 7.43
N SER A 208 16.82 12.73 6.90
CA SER A 208 17.87 13.66 6.51
C SER A 208 17.71 14.96 7.30
N ASP A 209 18.80 15.69 7.47
CA ASP A 209 18.70 17.01 8.07
C ASP A 209 18.38 18.11 7.03
N SER A 210 18.10 19.32 7.54
CA SER A 210 17.78 20.49 6.70
C SER A 210 18.97 21.02 5.89
N SER A 211 20.20 20.63 6.23
CA SER A 211 21.43 21.00 5.50
C SER A 211 21.73 20.08 4.30
N GLY A 212 20.92 19.00 4.14
CA GLY A 212 21.13 17.98 3.14
C GLY A 212 22.14 16.90 3.58
N GLU A 213 22.63 16.95 4.82
CA GLU A 213 23.42 15.86 5.40
C GLU A 213 22.54 14.63 5.52
N ARG A 214 23.04 13.51 4.99
CA ARG A 214 22.31 12.24 4.97
C ARG A 214 22.39 11.46 6.27
N TRP A 215 23.34 11.81 7.14
CA TRP A 215 23.52 11.19 8.44
C TRP A 215 22.91 12.08 9.54
N THR A 216 21.99 11.51 10.29
CA THR A 216 21.37 12.16 11.45
C THR A 216 21.68 11.36 12.70
N TRP A 217 21.50 11.95 13.89
CA TRP A 217 21.60 11.24 15.16
C TRP A 217 20.73 9.99 15.19
N PHE A 218 19.57 10.06 14.52
CA PHE A 218 18.64 8.94 14.38
C PHE A 218 19.26 7.78 13.56
N SER A 219 19.91 8.09 12.45
CA SER A 219 20.65 7.09 11.66
C SER A 219 21.76 6.44 12.47
N VAL A 220 22.51 7.23 13.25
CA VAL A 220 23.58 6.71 14.13
C VAL A 220 23.00 5.79 15.21
N TRP A 221 21.85 6.16 15.77
CA TRP A 221 21.15 5.31 16.73
C TRP A 221 20.78 3.95 16.12
N LEU A 222 20.25 3.91 14.90
CA LEU A 222 19.94 2.65 14.19
C LEU A 222 21.20 1.84 13.92
N LEU A 223 22.30 2.48 13.50
CA LEU A 223 23.59 1.80 13.29
C LEU A 223 24.14 1.18 14.57
N LYS A 224 23.97 1.83 15.74
CA LYS A 224 24.34 1.24 17.04
C LYS A 224 23.56 -0.03 17.37
N LEU A 225 22.31 -0.12 16.90
CA LEU A 225 21.48 -1.33 17.00
C LEU A 225 21.84 -2.40 15.94
N GLY A 226 22.85 -2.14 15.11
CA GLY A 226 23.22 -3.03 14.00
C GLY A 226 22.18 -3.05 12.88
N ILE A 227 21.38 -1.98 12.75
CA ILE A 227 20.39 -1.83 11.70
C ILE A 227 20.97 -0.94 10.60
N ARG A 228 21.05 -1.46 9.39
CA ARG A 228 21.49 -0.71 8.22
C ARG A 228 20.38 0.24 7.75
N VAL A 229 20.75 1.46 7.41
CA VAL A 229 19.83 2.43 6.82
C VAL A 229 20.06 2.50 5.32
N ILE A 230 19.02 2.21 4.53
CA ILE A 230 19.01 2.37 3.08
C ILE A 230 18.06 3.49 2.70
N ARG A 231 18.47 4.33 1.74
CA ARG A 231 17.68 5.45 1.25
C ARG A 231 17.24 5.24 -0.19
N SER A 232 16.11 5.84 -0.56
CA SER A 232 15.66 5.85 -1.95
C SER A 232 16.67 6.60 -2.83
N ARG A 233 16.93 6.07 -4.05
CA ARG A 233 17.65 6.85 -5.05
C ARG A 233 16.77 8.04 -5.46
N PRO A 234 17.38 9.24 -5.67
CA PRO A 234 16.66 10.33 -6.28
C PRO A 234 16.04 9.89 -7.61
N TYR A 235 14.78 10.26 -7.87
CA TYR A 235 14.05 9.97 -9.11
C TYR A 235 13.77 8.48 -9.43
N HIS A 236 13.84 7.57 -8.44
CA HIS A 236 13.44 6.17 -8.62
C HIS A 236 12.19 5.83 -7.77
N PRO A 237 10.96 6.09 -8.26
CA PRO A 237 9.71 5.87 -7.51
C PRO A 237 9.40 4.39 -7.27
N GLN A 238 10.02 3.47 -8.02
CA GLN A 238 9.71 2.03 -7.96
C GLN A 238 9.99 1.39 -6.59
N SER A 239 10.97 1.89 -5.84
CA SER A 239 11.29 1.41 -4.51
C SER A 239 10.24 1.75 -3.44
N ARG A 240 9.32 2.69 -3.71
CA ARG A 240 8.26 3.14 -2.81
C ARG A 240 6.87 2.53 -3.10
N GLY A 241 6.73 1.79 -4.18
CA GLY A 241 5.43 1.29 -4.64
C GLY A 241 4.67 0.45 -3.61
N LYS A 242 5.37 -0.17 -2.65
CA LYS A 242 4.76 -0.94 -1.56
C LYS A 242 4.16 -0.02 -0.51
N ASN A 243 4.90 1.02 -0.06
CA ASN A 243 4.39 2.02 0.89
C ASN A 243 3.23 2.81 0.29
N GLU A 244 3.34 3.23 -0.98
CA GLU A 244 2.26 3.91 -1.68
C GLU A 244 0.99 3.06 -1.75
N ARG A 245 1.13 1.75 -2.03
CA ARG A 245 0.00 0.82 -2.02
C ARG A 245 -0.56 0.62 -0.62
N PHE A 246 0.30 0.52 0.39
CA PHE A 246 -0.11 0.45 1.79
C PHE A 246 -0.90 1.70 2.19
N HIS A 247 -0.37 2.89 1.90
CA HIS A 247 -1.01 4.17 2.20
C HIS A 247 -2.35 4.33 1.49
N ARG A 248 -2.43 3.93 0.22
CA ARG A 248 -3.70 3.93 -0.53
C ARG A 248 -4.72 2.98 0.11
N THR A 249 -4.28 1.80 0.56
CA THR A 249 -5.17 0.87 1.25
C THR A 249 -5.68 1.46 2.57
N LEU A 250 -4.81 2.13 3.32
CA LEU A 250 -5.17 2.85 4.55
C LEU A 250 -6.18 3.98 4.27
N ASP A 251 -6.00 4.72 3.16
CA ASP A 251 -6.97 5.72 2.71
C ASP A 251 -8.34 5.12 2.45
N ASP A 252 -8.39 4.07 1.65
CA ASP A 252 -9.64 3.44 1.22
C ASP A 252 -10.37 2.72 2.37
N GLU A 253 -9.64 2.17 3.33
CA GLU A 253 -10.18 1.29 4.37
C GLU A 253 -10.32 1.96 5.74
N VAL A 254 -9.72 3.15 5.95
CA VAL A 254 -9.84 3.91 7.22
C VAL A 254 -10.37 5.32 6.97
N PHE A 255 -9.60 6.13 6.25
CA PHE A 255 -9.91 7.56 6.13
C PHE A 255 -11.13 7.86 5.26
N ALA A 256 -11.39 7.04 4.22
CA ALA A 256 -12.56 7.21 3.35
C ALA A 256 -13.88 6.76 4.00
N LEU A 257 -13.83 6.02 5.10
CA LEU A 257 -15.04 5.50 5.75
C LEU A 257 -15.73 6.56 6.62
N ARG A 258 -14.96 7.34 7.38
CA ARG A 258 -15.46 8.39 8.24
C ARG A 258 -14.37 9.37 8.68
N PRO A 259 -14.72 10.62 8.99
CA PRO A 259 -13.80 11.54 9.66
C PRO A 259 -13.40 11.02 11.05
N LEU A 260 -12.14 11.21 11.42
CA LEU A 260 -11.61 10.88 12.75
C LEU A 260 -11.51 12.18 13.55
N ARG A 261 -11.96 12.17 14.82
CA ARG A 261 -12.09 13.38 15.65
C ARG A 261 -10.75 13.91 16.16
N ASP A 262 -9.92 13.01 16.67
CA ASP A 262 -8.67 13.32 17.34
C ASP A 262 -7.63 12.20 17.16
N LEU A 263 -6.39 12.42 17.65
CA LEU A 263 -5.31 11.43 17.54
C LEU A 263 -5.62 10.11 18.28
N ALA A 264 -6.35 10.17 19.39
CA ALA A 264 -6.68 8.96 20.14
C ALA A 264 -7.70 8.10 19.39
N GLU A 265 -8.69 8.71 18.73
CA GLU A 265 -9.60 7.99 17.86
C GLU A 265 -8.89 7.47 16.60
N ALA A 266 -8.00 8.27 16.02
CA ALA A 266 -7.18 7.81 14.89
C ALA A 266 -6.35 6.59 15.27
N GLN A 267 -5.71 6.59 16.43
CA GLN A 267 -4.94 5.43 16.90
C GLN A 267 -5.82 4.19 17.09
N ARG A 268 -6.98 4.32 17.73
CA ARG A 268 -7.90 3.17 17.88
C ARG A 268 -8.35 2.61 16.53
N ALA A 269 -8.63 3.49 15.56
CA ALA A 269 -9.00 3.07 14.20
C ALA A 269 -7.83 2.35 13.52
N PHE A 270 -6.60 2.84 13.67
CA PHE A 270 -5.40 2.22 13.15
C PHE A 270 -5.14 0.85 13.79
N ASP A 271 -5.26 0.74 15.12
CA ASP A 271 -5.05 -0.52 15.82
C ASP A 271 -6.05 -1.59 15.35
N SER A 272 -7.34 -1.24 15.28
CA SER A 272 -8.38 -2.15 14.78
C SER A 272 -8.16 -2.53 13.31
N TRP A 273 -7.79 -1.57 12.47
CA TRP A 273 -7.52 -1.84 11.06
C TRP A 273 -6.26 -2.69 10.86
N ARG A 274 -5.22 -2.49 11.68
CA ARG A 274 -3.97 -3.25 11.62
C ARG A 274 -4.20 -4.73 11.93
N GLU A 275 -5.09 -5.06 12.87
CA GLU A 275 -5.50 -6.45 13.13
C GLU A 275 -6.13 -7.07 11.87
N VAL A 276 -7.11 -6.38 11.26
CA VAL A 276 -7.73 -6.85 10.03
C VAL A 276 -6.70 -6.96 8.89
N TYR A 277 -5.84 -5.95 8.73
CA TYR A 277 -4.82 -5.91 7.68
C TYR A 277 -3.84 -7.08 7.79
N ASN A 278 -3.36 -7.38 8.99
CA ASN A 278 -2.35 -8.40 9.21
C ASN A 278 -2.92 -9.83 9.22
N PHE A 279 -4.12 -10.03 9.77
CA PHE A 279 -4.62 -11.38 10.07
C PHE A 279 -5.82 -11.82 9.23
N GLU A 280 -6.55 -10.87 8.62
CA GLU A 280 -7.79 -11.20 7.90
C GLU A 280 -7.74 -10.80 6.42
N ARG A 281 -7.04 -9.72 6.07
CA ARG A 281 -7.06 -9.14 4.74
C ARG A 281 -6.23 -9.94 3.74
N PRO A 282 -6.82 -10.55 2.71
CA PRO A 282 -6.06 -11.24 1.67
C PRO A 282 -5.26 -10.26 0.80
N HIS A 283 -4.02 -10.62 0.47
CA HIS A 283 -3.12 -9.83 -0.36
C HIS A 283 -2.84 -10.52 -1.70
N GLU A 284 -3.17 -9.85 -2.80
CA GLU A 284 -2.93 -10.39 -4.14
C GLU A 284 -1.44 -10.66 -4.41
N SER A 285 -0.55 -9.78 -3.90
CA SER A 285 0.90 -9.96 -4.03
C SER A 285 1.44 -11.16 -3.24
N LEU A 286 0.69 -11.66 -2.27
CA LEU A 286 1.03 -12.84 -1.45
C LEU A 286 0.25 -14.09 -1.89
N GLY A 287 -0.35 -14.09 -3.08
CA GLY A 287 -1.20 -15.21 -3.52
C GLY A 287 -2.49 -15.35 -2.70
N GLN A 288 -3.06 -14.26 -2.23
CA GLN A 288 -4.22 -14.17 -1.37
C GLN A 288 -3.99 -14.66 0.08
N LEU A 289 -2.76 -14.92 0.48
CA LEU A 289 -2.42 -15.11 1.89
C LEU A 289 -2.56 -13.78 2.66
N VAL A 290 -2.68 -13.85 3.98
CA VAL A 290 -2.59 -12.67 4.85
C VAL A 290 -1.14 -12.44 5.28
N PRO A 291 -0.74 -11.21 5.65
CA PRO A 291 0.61 -10.90 6.08
C PRO A 291 1.13 -11.80 7.21
N ALA A 292 0.28 -12.13 8.18
CA ALA A 292 0.62 -12.99 9.31
C ALA A 292 1.02 -14.43 8.90
N ASP A 293 0.54 -14.95 7.78
CA ASP A 293 0.93 -16.28 7.27
C ASP A 293 2.43 -16.34 6.86
N ARG A 294 3.05 -15.19 6.63
CA ARG A 294 4.43 -15.07 6.14
C ARG A 294 5.37 -14.35 7.10
N TYR A 295 4.86 -13.76 8.18
CA TYR A 295 5.65 -13.00 9.13
C TYR A 295 6.06 -13.86 10.33
N GLN A 296 7.29 -13.65 10.80
CA GLN A 296 7.79 -14.16 12.06
C GLN A 296 8.62 -13.06 12.73
N PRO A 297 8.52 -12.87 14.06
CA PRO A 297 9.33 -11.89 14.78
C PRO A 297 10.83 -12.15 14.61
N SER A 298 11.62 -11.10 14.63
CA SER A 298 13.09 -11.20 14.55
C SER A 298 13.64 -11.86 15.81
N ARG A 299 14.68 -12.68 15.63
CA ARG A 299 15.45 -13.26 16.76
C ARG A 299 16.38 -12.24 17.42
N ARG A 300 16.61 -11.08 16.79
CA ARG A 300 17.46 -10.00 17.32
C ARG A 300 16.61 -9.14 18.26
N SER A 301 16.78 -9.27 19.55
CA SER A 301 16.07 -8.45 20.54
C SER A 301 16.65 -7.05 20.66
N LEU A 302 15.83 -6.08 21.07
CA LEU A 302 16.30 -4.74 21.45
C LEU A 302 17.15 -4.85 22.73
N PRO A 303 18.42 -4.43 22.73
CA PRO A 303 19.26 -4.46 23.93
C PRO A 303 18.82 -3.39 24.95
N ASP A 304 18.96 -3.68 26.23
CA ASP A 304 18.63 -2.74 27.34
C ASP A 304 19.50 -1.48 27.30
N ARG A 305 20.73 -1.62 26.83
CA ARG A 305 21.68 -0.52 26.61
C ARG A 305 22.19 -0.54 25.19
N LEU A 306 22.29 0.66 24.58
CA LEU A 306 22.90 0.77 23.26
C LEU A 306 24.33 0.25 23.29
N PRO A 307 24.68 -0.72 22.43
CA PRO A 307 26.04 -1.24 22.37
C PRO A 307 27.01 -0.15 21.87
N ALA A 308 28.22 -0.16 22.40
CA ALA A 308 29.31 0.61 21.81
C ALA A 308 29.72 0.00 20.47
N PRO A 309 30.13 0.81 19.48
CA PRO A 309 30.66 0.26 18.23
C PRO A 309 31.92 -0.54 18.48
N GLU A 310 31.97 -1.77 17.97
CA GLU A 310 33.11 -2.65 18.04
C GLU A 310 33.99 -2.49 16.80
N TYR A 311 35.29 -2.59 16.98
CA TYR A 311 36.28 -2.45 15.93
C TYR A 311 37.31 -3.55 16.04
N ASP A 312 37.88 -3.97 14.90
CA ASP A 312 38.99 -4.91 14.87
C ASP A 312 40.26 -4.29 15.51
N GLU A 313 41.13 -5.11 16.14
CA GLU A 313 42.38 -4.64 16.71
C GLU A 313 43.33 -4.01 15.67
N ARG A 314 43.19 -4.37 14.41
CA ARG A 314 43.94 -3.80 13.28
C ARG A 314 43.40 -2.47 12.79
N ASP A 315 42.22 -2.06 13.24
CA ASP A 315 41.56 -0.83 12.80
C ASP A 315 42.28 0.41 13.40
N ILE A 316 42.47 1.41 12.58
CA ILE A 316 42.92 2.72 13.07
C ILE A 316 41.70 3.46 13.61
N VAL A 317 41.43 3.30 14.91
CA VAL A 317 40.26 3.92 15.55
C VAL A 317 40.64 5.33 16.03
N ARG A 318 39.75 6.29 15.73
CA ARG A 318 39.88 7.70 16.11
C ARG A 318 38.56 8.22 16.70
N SER A 319 38.70 9.06 17.74
CA SER A 319 37.57 9.79 18.29
C SER A 319 37.24 11.01 17.44
N VAL A 320 35.97 11.23 17.18
CA VAL A 320 35.48 12.41 16.49
C VAL A 320 35.28 13.56 17.48
N SER A 321 35.76 14.76 17.14
CA SER A 321 35.57 15.93 18.01
C SER A 321 34.10 16.24 18.25
N LYS A 322 33.72 16.51 19.51
CA LYS A 322 32.33 16.71 19.92
C LYS A 322 31.65 17.92 19.29
N THR A 323 32.43 18.97 19.01
CA THR A 323 31.86 20.26 18.55
C THR A 323 31.93 20.46 17.06
N LYS A 324 33.03 20.07 16.43
CA LYS A 324 33.32 20.38 15.02
C LYS A 324 33.31 19.16 14.10
N ALA A 325 33.07 17.97 14.64
CA ALA A 325 33.05 16.69 13.92
C ALA A 325 34.29 16.43 13.03
N TYR A 326 35.46 16.69 13.59
CA TYR A 326 36.73 16.36 12.94
C TYR A 326 37.34 15.07 13.51
N VAL A 327 37.99 14.30 12.64
CA VAL A 327 38.83 13.16 12.97
C VAL A 327 40.26 13.44 12.52
N SER A 328 41.28 13.12 13.37
CA SER A 328 42.68 13.28 13.02
C SER A 328 43.21 12.02 12.37
N PHE A 329 43.79 12.14 11.16
CA PHE A 329 44.39 11.03 10.44
C PHE A 329 45.55 11.50 9.56
N LYS A 330 46.72 10.84 9.67
CA LYS A 330 47.93 11.14 8.91
C LYS A 330 48.33 12.62 8.96
N GLY A 331 48.32 13.20 10.16
CA GLY A 331 48.71 14.60 10.39
C GLY A 331 47.72 15.66 9.92
N ARG A 332 46.57 15.28 9.42
CA ARG A 332 45.51 16.19 8.94
C ARG A 332 44.22 15.99 9.72
N LEU A 333 43.39 17.05 9.74
CA LEU A 333 42.02 17.02 10.26
C LEU A 333 41.04 16.80 9.10
N TRP A 334 40.15 15.83 9.27
CA TRP A 334 39.16 15.47 8.29
C TRP A 334 37.77 15.72 8.87
N LYS A 335 36.96 16.55 8.20
CA LYS A 335 35.60 16.80 8.62
C LYS A 335 34.74 15.58 8.24
N VAL A 336 34.12 14.97 9.23
CA VAL A 336 33.14 13.88 9.06
C VAL A 336 31.72 14.41 9.32
N PRO A 337 30.66 13.69 8.93
CA PRO A 337 29.30 14.14 9.18
C PRO A 337 29.04 14.44 10.65
N GLN A 338 28.34 15.54 10.92
CA GLN A 338 28.09 16.06 12.28
C GLN A 338 27.39 15.04 13.18
N ALA A 339 26.58 14.17 12.62
CA ALA A 339 25.88 13.11 13.34
C ALA A 339 26.80 12.16 14.13
N PHE A 340 28.08 12.04 13.73
CA PHE A 340 29.09 11.22 14.41
C PHE A 340 29.93 11.98 15.44
N ALA A 341 29.61 13.23 15.76
CA ALA A 341 30.32 14.02 16.76
C ALA A 341 30.34 13.30 18.12
N GLY A 342 31.54 13.12 18.69
CA GLY A 342 31.75 12.39 19.94
C GLY A 342 31.81 10.86 19.82
N GLU A 343 31.55 10.31 18.66
CA GLU A 343 31.65 8.86 18.37
C GLU A 343 33.11 8.45 18.06
N ARG A 344 33.34 7.15 18.03
CA ARG A 344 34.62 6.56 17.57
C ARG A 344 34.40 6.00 16.17
N LEU A 345 35.33 6.26 15.25
CA LEU A 345 35.28 5.76 13.87
C LEU A 345 36.57 5.00 13.56
N ALA A 346 36.47 3.91 12.82
CA ALA A 346 37.60 3.20 12.26
C ALA A 346 37.96 3.76 10.88
N ILE A 347 39.24 3.81 10.58
CA ILE A 347 39.76 4.21 9.27
C ILE A 347 40.53 3.03 8.69
N ARG A 348 40.04 2.55 7.53
CA ARG A 348 40.59 1.34 6.85
C ARG A 348 41.04 1.71 5.44
N PRO A 349 42.16 1.16 4.97
CA PRO A 349 42.59 1.35 3.59
C PRO A 349 41.58 0.74 2.64
N LEU A 350 41.30 1.41 1.52
CA LEU A 350 40.50 0.89 0.41
C LEU A 350 41.43 0.32 -0.68
N SER A 351 40.89 -0.36 -1.66
CA SER A 351 41.65 -0.94 -2.79
C SER A 351 42.38 0.11 -3.66
N ALA A 352 41.87 1.34 -3.70
CA ALA A 352 42.49 2.45 -4.41
C ALA A 352 43.55 3.12 -3.54
N ASP A 353 44.76 3.31 -4.09
CA ASP A 353 45.87 3.96 -3.37
C ASP A 353 45.51 5.37 -2.92
N GLY A 354 45.95 5.74 -1.72
CA GLY A 354 45.61 7.01 -1.10
C GLY A 354 44.18 7.17 -0.60
N LYS A 355 43.28 6.19 -0.77
CA LYS A 355 41.91 6.23 -0.30
C LYS A 355 41.69 5.37 0.93
N TYR A 356 40.94 5.93 1.89
CA TYR A 356 40.61 5.27 3.16
C TYR A 356 39.10 5.38 3.41
N GLY A 357 38.47 4.25 3.73
CA GLY A 357 37.09 4.24 4.21
C GLY A 357 37.02 4.64 5.69
N VAL A 358 36.06 5.47 6.02
CA VAL A 358 35.70 5.78 7.41
C VAL A 358 34.52 4.93 7.80
N PHE A 359 34.62 4.19 8.90
CA PHE A 359 33.61 3.21 9.29
C PHE A 359 33.08 3.50 10.69
N PHE A 360 31.77 3.36 10.83
CA PHE A 360 31.08 3.25 12.12
C PHE A 360 30.67 1.79 12.30
N ALA A 361 31.28 1.09 13.23
CA ALA A 361 31.26 -0.37 13.33
C ALA A 361 31.61 -1.04 11.98
N ALA A 362 30.73 -1.83 11.39
CA ALA A 362 30.93 -2.45 10.08
C ALA A 362 30.50 -1.56 8.89
N HIS A 363 29.89 -0.40 9.14
CA HIS A 363 29.29 0.43 8.09
C HIS A 363 30.22 1.54 7.63
N GLN A 364 30.54 1.55 6.34
CA GLN A 364 31.28 2.67 5.75
C GLN A 364 30.36 3.90 5.69
N VAL A 365 30.78 4.98 6.35
CA VAL A 365 30.00 6.23 6.47
C VAL A 365 30.60 7.36 5.65
N ALA A 366 31.92 7.28 5.33
CA ALA A 366 32.60 8.29 4.54
C ALA A 366 33.84 7.71 3.88
N THR A 367 34.47 8.49 3.00
CA THR A 367 35.75 8.17 2.35
C THR A 367 36.69 9.35 2.49
N ILE A 368 37.91 9.10 2.95
CA ILE A 368 39.04 10.03 2.95
C ILE A 368 39.86 9.82 1.68
N ASP A 369 40.18 10.89 0.95
CA ASP A 369 41.06 10.89 -0.21
C ASP A 369 42.28 11.74 0.11
N LEU A 370 43.46 11.09 0.23
CA LEU A 370 44.72 11.75 0.55
C LEU A 370 45.35 12.45 -0.66
N THR A 371 44.88 12.22 -1.86
CA THR A 371 45.43 12.80 -3.10
C THR A 371 45.07 14.28 -3.28
N GLY A 372 44.04 14.77 -2.55
CA GLY A 372 43.66 16.17 -2.50
C GLY A 372 44.62 17.01 -1.64
N GLY A 373 45.04 18.16 -2.15
CA GLY A 373 46.11 19.02 -1.55
C GLY A 373 45.71 19.92 -0.38
N GLU A 374 44.46 19.84 0.15
CA GLU A 374 43.96 20.75 1.20
C GLU A 374 44.39 20.38 2.62
N SER A 375 44.69 21.38 3.46
CA SER A 375 45.06 21.20 4.85
C SER A 375 43.93 20.71 5.77
N VAL A 376 42.67 20.97 5.40
CA VAL A 376 41.46 20.42 6.00
C VAL A 376 40.70 19.70 4.89
N GLY A 377 40.70 18.36 4.94
CA GLY A 377 40.04 17.53 3.97
C GLY A 377 38.54 17.39 4.30
N HIS A 378 37.72 17.37 3.27
CA HIS A 378 36.32 16.94 3.36
C HIS A 378 36.24 15.47 2.97
N VAL A 379 35.43 14.71 3.70
CA VAL A 379 35.15 13.32 3.34
C VAL A 379 33.95 13.28 2.38
N SER A 380 33.97 12.37 1.42
CA SER A 380 32.77 12.04 0.67
C SER A 380 31.86 11.12 1.50
N GLU A 381 30.60 11.48 1.69
CA GLU A 381 29.65 10.66 2.41
C GLU A 381 29.34 9.37 1.65
N HIS A 382 29.26 8.27 2.40
CA HIS A 382 28.82 6.99 1.87
C HIS A 382 27.52 6.57 2.52
N VAL A 383 26.44 6.56 1.74
CA VAL A 383 25.13 6.05 2.16
C VAL A 383 24.71 4.95 1.20
N SER A 384 24.38 3.79 1.75
CA SER A 384 23.87 2.68 0.94
C SER A 384 22.56 3.09 0.26
N THR A 385 22.52 2.99 -1.05
CA THR A 385 21.30 3.18 -1.85
C THR A 385 20.81 1.83 -2.35
N MET A 386 19.50 1.64 -2.40
CA MET A 386 18.92 0.44 -2.98
C MET A 386 19.17 0.43 -4.48
N SER A 387 19.89 -0.58 -4.98
CA SER A 387 19.90 -0.90 -6.41
C SER A 387 18.70 -1.77 -6.72
N PRO A 388 17.94 -1.51 -7.79
CA PRO A 388 17.11 -2.56 -8.36
C PRO A 388 18.05 -3.64 -8.86
N GLY A 389 17.94 -4.87 -8.34
CA GLY A 389 18.59 -6.06 -8.87
C GLY A 389 17.97 -6.42 -10.21
#